data_c9ba30924435eee02b17be528132d6ac
#
_entry.id   c9ba30924435eee02b17be528132d6ac
#
_cell.length_a   1.000
_cell.length_b   1.000
_cell.length_c   1.000
_cell.angle_alpha   90.00
_cell.angle_beta   90.00
_cell.angle_gamma   90.00
#
_symmetry.space_group_name_H-M   'P 1'
#
loop_
_entity.id
_entity.type
_entity.pdbx_description
1 polymer ?
#
loop_
_entity_poly.entity_id
_entity_poly.type
_entity_poly.pdbx_seq_one_letter_code
_entity_poly.pdbx_strand_id
1 'polypeptide(L)'
;MKSRLSVFALLVLPFTHVAHSAGIADESDKHLEKFYDINMEVLVLGEITAAPRIILKVRGGGSIQLSSENDNYLIAVQTEPLQIESGVPHVPISFDLKYETGGKPRIVNTSMNLPLGQMVSLGDKTQWDSEVQLNASINVIAEAPSW
;
A
#
# COMPACT_ATOMS: atom_id res chain seq x y z
N MET A 1 23.17 11.82 -19.43
CA MET A 1 23.11 10.54 -18.69
C MET A 1 22.19 10.73 -17.49
N LYS A 2 20.95 10.26 -17.57
CA LYS A 2 20.01 10.32 -16.44
C LYS A 2 20.26 9.08 -15.57
N SER A 3 20.81 9.29 -14.37
CA SER A 3 21.02 8.24 -13.38
C SER A 3 19.66 7.79 -12.83
N ARG A 4 19.25 6.56 -13.13
CA ARG A 4 18.10 5.94 -12.51
C ARG A 4 18.55 5.43 -11.14
N LEU A 5 18.21 6.15 -10.09
CA LEU A 5 18.40 5.68 -8.73
C LEU A 5 17.18 4.82 -8.35
N SER A 6 17.35 3.50 -8.39
CA SER A 6 16.37 2.58 -7.83
C SER A 6 16.58 2.54 -6.32
N VAL A 7 15.75 3.26 -5.58
CA VAL A 7 15.74 3.20 -4.12
C VAL A 7 14.72 2.15 -3.71
N PHE A 8 15.18 1.00 -3.25
CA PHE A 8 14.36 0.02 -2.55
C PHE A 8 14.35 0.39 -1.07
N ALA A 9 13.30 1.02 -0.60
CA ALA A 9 13.08 1.24 0.83
C ALA A 9 12.05 0.23 1.33
N LEU A 10 12.49 -0.70 2.16
CA LEU A 10 11.65 -1.65 2.84
C LEU A 10 11.58 -1.23 4.31
N LEU A 11 10.45 -0.68 4.72
CA LEU A 11 10.21 -0.35 6.13
C LEU A 11 9.04 -1.19 6.65
N VAL A 12 9.35 -2.14 7.50
CA VAL A 12 8.35 -2.91 8.26
C VAL A 12 8.31 -2.33 9.67
N LEU A 13 7.23 -1.64 10.03
CA LEU A 13 6.98 -1.21 11.40
C LEU A 13 5.86 -2.06 11.99
N PRO A 14 6.13 -2.87 13.01
CA PRO A 14 5.09 -3.58 13.74
C PRO A 14 4.46 -2.64 14.77
N PHE A 15 3.22 -2.22 14.57
CA PHE A 15 2.41 -1.69 15.65
C PHE A 15 1.80 -2.86 16.44
N THR A 16 2.38 -3.19 17.56
CA THR A 16 1.80 -4.14 18.50
C THR A 16 0.73 -3.44 19.33
N HIS A 17 -0.53 -3.65 19.00
CA HIS A 17 -1.61 -3.45 19.94
C HIS A 17 -1.79 -4.76 20.70
N VAL A 18 -1.36 -4.77 21.95
CA VAL A 18 -1.61 -5.88 22.88
C VAL A 18 -3.05 -5.74 23.38
N ALA A 19 -3.96 -6.51 22.81
CA ALA A 19 -5.25 -6.76 23.42
C ALA A 19 -5.16 -8.07 24.20
N HIS A 20 -5.17 -8.01 25.52
CA HIS A 20 -5.32 -9.17 26.39
C HIS A 20 -6.78 -9.59 26.38
N SER A 21 -7.09 -10.72 25.76
CA SER A 21 -8.27 -11.51 26.08
C SER A 21 -7.85 -12.95 26.31
N ALA A 22 -7.95 -13.39 27.57
CA ALA A 22 -7.84 -14.78 27.93
C ALA A 22 -9.10 -15.53 27.47
N GLY A 23 -8.97 -16.41 26.46
CA GLY A 23 -10.00 -17.30 25.95
C GLY A 23 -9.37 -18.62 25.54
N ILE A 24 -9.90 -19.70 26.08
CA ILE A 24 -9.53 -21.12 25.98
C ILE A 24 -9.10 -21.49 24.56
N ALA A 25 -7.88 -22.03 24.45
CA ALA A 25 -7.30 -22.52 23.22
C ALA A 25 -8.03 -23.77 22.74
N ASP A 26 -8.71 -23.66 21.59
CA ASP A 26 -9.07 -24.82 20.77
C ASP A 26 -7.95 -25.00 19.73
N GLU A 27 -7.24 -26.13 19.82
CA GLU A 27 -5.99 -26.43 19.12
C GLU A 27 -6.15 -26.79 17.62
N SER A 28 -7.23 -26.40 16.94
CA SER A 28 -7.50 -26.85 15.58
C SER A 28 -7.47 -25.79 14.49
N ASP A 29 -7.25 -24.51 14.79
CA ASP A 29 -7.08 -23.49 13.77
C ASP A 29 -5.70 -22.83 13.92
N LYS A 30 -4.69 -23.45 13.31
CA LYS A 30 -3.54 -22.67 12.81
C LYS A 30 -4.10 -21.73 11.75
N HIS A 31 -4.65 -20.60 12.18
CA HIS A 31 -4.92 -19.48 11.28
C HIS A 31 -3.58 -19.07 10.68
N LEU A 32 -3.30 -19.59 9.49
CA LEU A 32 -2.21 -19.07 8.67
C LEU A 32 -2.45 -17.56 8.58
N GLU A 33 -1.63 -16.79 9.29
CA GLU A 33 -1.69 -15.35 9.20
C GLU A 33 -1.52 -14.98 7.72
N LYS A 34 -2.54 -14.36 7.16
CA LYS A 34 -2.50 -13.89 5.77
C LYS A 34 -1.93 -12.49 5.76
N PHE A 35 -1.11 -12.24 4.78
CA PHE A 35 -0.54 -10.93 4.52
C PHE A 35 -0.97 -10.45 3.14
N TYR A 36 -0.98 -9.17 2.97
CA TYR A 36 -1.14 -8.51 1.69
C TYR A 36 0.21 -7.96 1.22
N ASP A 37 0.59 -8.34 0.02
CA ASP A 37 1.74 -7.81 -0.70
C ASP A 37 1.24 -6.75 -1.67
N ILE A 38 1.53 -5.50 -1.38
CA ILE A 38 1.04 -4.34 -2.12
C ILE A 38 2.21 -3.70 -2.85
N ASN A 39 2.15 -3.73 -4.17
CA ASN A 39 3.10 -3.06 -5.03
C ASN A 39 2.47 -1.79 -5.58
N MET A 40 3.21 -0.70 -5.53
CA MET A 40 2.73 0.62 -5.96
C MET A 40 3.70 1.23 -6.98
N GLU A 41 3.17 2.12 -7.79
CA GLU A 41 3.95 2.95 -8.71
C GLU A 41 3.49 4.40 -8.56
N VAL A 42 4.43 5.27 -8.27
CA VAL A 42 4.20 6.72 -8.28
C VAL A 42 4.67 7.24 -9.63
N LEU A 43 3.74 7.82 -10.38
CA LEU A 43 4.04 8.41 -11.67
C LEU A 43 3.96 9.94 -11.56
N VAL A 44 4.95 10.61 -12.13
CA VAL A 44 4.96 12.06 -12.29
C VAL A 44 5.06 12.37 -13.77
N LEU A 45 4.11 13.12 -14.29
CA LEU A 45 3.99 13.43 -15.73
C LEU A 45 4.01 12.16 -16.63
N GLY A 46 3.43 11.06 -16.11
CA GLY A 46 3.36 9.78 -16.82
C GLY A 46 4.64 8.93 -16.76
N GLU A 47 5.70 9.39 -16.09
CA GLU A 47 6.92 8.62 -15.86
C GLU A 47 6.92 8.03 -14.43
N ILE A 48 7.26 6.74 -14.30
CA ILE A 48 7.41 6.10 -12.99
C ILE A 48 8.64 6.69 -12.28
N THR A 49 8.40 7.40 -11.19
CA THR A 49 9.44 8.01 -10.36
C THR A 49 9.80 7.16 -9.15
N ALA A 50 8.86 6.34 -8.66
CA ALA A 50 9.08 5.43 -7.55
C ALA A 50 8.16 4.20 -7.69
N ALA A 51 8.65 3.05 -7.21
CA ALA A 51 7.91 1.79 -7.20
C ALA A 51 8.02 1.12 -5.82
N PRO A 52 7.36 1.68 -4.78
CA PRO A 52 7.42 1.12 -3.44
C PRO A 52 6.60 -0.16 -3.31
N ARG A 53 7.00 -1.02 -2.38
CA ARG A 53 6.31 -2.24 -1.99
C ARG A 53 6.12 -2.27 -0.48
N ILE A 54 4.96 -2.69 -0.01
CA ILE A 54 4.67 -2.87 1.40
C ILE A 54 3.97 -4.21 1.64
N ILE A 55 4.32 -4.88 2.74
CA ILE A 55 3.66 -6.11 3.17
C ILE A 55 2.95 -5.81 4.49
N LEU A 56 1.65 -6.02 4.52
CA LEU A 56 0.79 -5.73 5.66
C LEU A 56 0.05 -7.00 6.10
N LYS A 57 -0.20 -7.14 7.39
CA LYS A 57 -1.20 -8.10 7.88
C LYS A 57 -2.58 -7.68 7.40
N VAL A 58 -3.48 -8.66 7.24
CA VAL A 58 -4.91 -8.39 7.02
C VAL A 58 -5.45 -7.48 8.14
N ARG A 59 -6.21 -6.46 7.78
CA ARG A 59 -6.62 -5.35 8.67
C ARG A 59 -5.44 -4.54 9.22
N GLY A 60 -4.34 -4.55 8.51
CA GLY A 60 -3.14 -3.81 8.89
C GLY A 60 -3.05 -2.46 8.20
N GLY A 61 -2.24 -1.59 8.78
CA GLY A 61 -1.85 -0.32 8.20
C GLY A 61 -0.34 -0.15 8.24
N GLY A 62 0.17 0.65 7.35
CA GLY A 62 1.58 1.00 7.30
C GLY A 62 1.81 2.24 6.45
N SER A 63 3.00 2.78 6.50
CA SER A 63 3.38 3.92 5.68
C SER A 63 4.78 3.77 5.11
N ILE A 64 4.98 4.34 3.93
CA ILE A 64 6.27 4.42 3.25
C ILE A 64 6.57 5.88 2.99
N GLN A 65 7.76 6.30 3.37
CA GLN A 65 8.29 7.61 3.02
C GLN A 65 9.37 7.47 1.96
N LEU A 66 9.22 8.22 0.89
CA LEU A 66 10.18 8.28 -0.21
C LEU A 66 10.64 9.74 -0.34
N SER A 67 11.94 9.94 -0.42
CA SER A 67 12.52 11.27 -0.56
C SER A 67 13.56 11.26 -1.68
N SER A 68 13.52 12.27 -2.51
CA SER A 68 14.54 12.60 -3.51
C SER A 68 15.03 14.04 -3.28
N GLU A 69 15.92 14.53 -4.10
CA GLU A 69 16.43 15.91 -3.97
C GLU A 69 15.33 16.98 -4.10
N ASN A 70 14.26 16.69 -4.87
CA ASN A 70 13.23 17.68 -5.18
C ASN A 70 11.82 17.24 -4.78
N ASP A 71 11.64 15.97 -4.40
CA ASP A 71 10.32 15.39 -4.18
C ASP A 71 10.28 14.57 -2.90
N ASN A 72 9.21 14.74 -2.14
CA ASN A 72 8.93 13.94 -0.95
C ASN A 72 7.54 13.32 -1.07
N TYR A 73 7.46 12.02 -0.80
CA TYR A 73 6.21 11.27 -0.79
C TYR A 73 6.06 10.54 0.53
N LEU A 74 4.89 10.63 1.14
CA LEU A 74 4.47 9.79 2.25
C LEU A 74 3.18 9.08 1.83
N ILE A 75 3.23 7.76 1.72
CA ILE A 75 2.10 6.93 1.35
C ILE A 75 1.70 6.12 2.57
N ALA A 76 0.55 6.42 3.16
CA ALA A 76 -0.05 5.59 4.19
C ALA A 76 -1.11 4.68 3.56
N VAL A 77 -1.13 3.42 3.98
CA VAL A 77 -1.99 2.38 3.44
C VAL A 77 -2.70 1.69 4.59
N GLN A 78 -4.01 1.47 4.45
CA GLN A 78 -4.79 0.66 5.36
C GLN A 78 -5.62 -0.35 4.58
N THR A 79 -5.67 -1.59 5.06
CA THR A 79 -6.34 -2.71 4.40
C THR A 79 -7.44 -3.28 5.27
N GLU A 80 -8.51 -3.74 4.62
CA GLU A 80 -9.60 -4.52 5.22
C GLU A 80 -9.50 -6.01 4.77
N PRO A 81 -10.28 -6.92 5.38
CA PRO A 81 -10.32 -8.29 4.93
C PRO A 81 -10.77 -8.43 3.48
N LEU A 82 -10.22 -9.44 2.80
CA LEU A 82 -10.64 -9.84 1.47
C LEU A 82 -12.14 -10.09 1.44
N GLN A 83 -12.80 -9.56 0.43
CA GLN A 83 -14.22 -9.71 0.13
C GLN A 83 -14.38 -10.36 -1.25
N ILE A 84 -15.51 -11.02 -1.44
CA ILE A 84 -15.89 -11.58 -2.75
C ILE A 84 -17.19 -10.89 -3.16
N GLU A 85 -17.12 -10.14 -4.25
CA GLU A 85 -18.27 -9.47 -4.84
C GLU A 85 -18.45 -9.97 -6.26
N SER A 86 -19.64 -10.49 -6.56
CA SER A 86 -19.96 -11.09 -7.87
C SER A 86 -18.96 -12.16 -8.33
N GLY A 87 -18.40 -12.93 -7.38
CA GLY A 87 -17.41 -13.97 -7.65
C GLY A 87 -15.98 -13.46 -7.86
N VAL A 88 -15.74 -12.16 -7.75
CA VAL A 88 -14.41 -11.57 -7.90
C VAL A 88 -13.83 -11.24 -6.53
N PRO A 89 -12.66 -11.79 -6.17
CA PRO A 89 -11.99 -11.45 -4.93
C PRO A 89 -11.35 -10.07 -5.03
N HIS A 90 -11.59 -9.22 -4.03
CA HIS A 90 -11.01 -7.90 -3.90
C HIS A 90 -10.74 -7.54 -2.44
N VAL A 91 -9.88 -6.57 -2.24
CA VAL A 91 -9.53 -6.06 -0.91
C VAL A 91 -9.90 -4.59 -0.85
N PRO A 92 -10.78 -4.18 0.09
CA PRO A 92 -10.98 -2.78 0.37
C PRO A 92 -9.70 -2.18 0.96
N ILE A 93 -9.24 -1.09 0.37
CA ILE A 93 -7.98 -0.45 0.72
C ILE A 93 -8.13 1.07 0.70
N SER A 94 -7.49 1.73 1.67
CA SER A 94 -7.41 3.19 1.72
C SER A 94 -5.97 3.63 1.58
N PHE A 95 -5.76 4.69 0.80
CA PHE A 95 -4.47 5.33 0.60
C PHE A 95 -4.56 6.81 0.97
N ASP A 96 -3.61 7.26 1.77
CA ASP A 96 -3.34 8.66 2.03
C ASP A 96 -1.97 9.00 1.42
N LEU A 97 -1.96 9.73 0.33
CA LEU A 97 -0.75 10.21 -0.30
C LEU A 97 -0.53 11.67 0.05
N LYS A 98 0.57 11.95 0.73
CA LYS A 98 1.10 13.31 0.89
C LYS A 98 2.33 13.44 0.02
N TYR A 99 2.36 14.45 -0.84
CA TYR A 99 3.53 14.68 -1.67
C TYR A 99 3.83 16.18 -1.78
N GLU A 100 5.10 16.46 -1.95
CA GLU A 100 5.62 17.79 -2.17
C GLU A 100 6.48 17.78 -3.41
N THR A 101 6.09 18.56 -4.39
CA THR A 101 6.83 18.78 -5.63
C THR A 101 6.96 20.28 -5.86
N GLY A 102 8.17 20.76 -6.10
CA GLY A 102 8.42 22.20 -6.31
C GLY A 102 8.00 23.08 -5.11
N GLY A 103 8.10 22.57 -3.88
CA GLY A 103 7.79 23.29 -2.64
C GLY A 103 6.30 23.46 -2.35
N LYS A 104 5.41 22.74 -3.06
CA LYS A 104 3.96 22.80 -2.82
C LYS A 104 3.48 21.46 -2.27
N PRO A 105 3.07 21.38 -0.99
CA PRO A 105 2.50 20.18 -0.42
C PRO A 105 1.09 19.91 -0.95
N ARG A 106 0.79 18.65 -1.23
CA ARG A 106 -0.52 18.17 -1.65
C ARG A 106 -0.89 16.91 -0.90
N ILE A 107 -2.18 16.69 -0.71
CA ILE A 107 -2.72 15.52 -0.02
C ILE A 107 -3.83 14.94 -0.89
N VAL A 108 -3.76 13.64 -1.13
CA VAL A 108 -4.81 12.89 -1.81
C VAL A 108 -5.18 11.69 -0.95
N ASN A 109 -6.45 11.59 -0.62
CA ASN A 109 -7.04 10.47 0.12
C ASN A 109 -7.96 9.72 -0.84
N THR A 110 -7.79 8.43 -0.95
CA THR A 110 -8.64 7.59 -1.79
C THR A 110 -8.90 6.24 -1.14
N SER A 111 -10.07 5.70 -1.37
CA SER A 111 -10.45 4.36 -0.93
C SER A 111 -11.11 3.63 -2.09
N MET A 112 -10.76 2.36 -2.26
CA MET A 112 -11.29 1.55 -3.33
C MET A 112 -11.21 0.06 -3.03
N ASN A 113 -11.89 -0.74 -3.82
CA ASN A 113 -11.77 -2.18 -3.83
C ASN A 113 -10.74 -2.60 -4.88
N LEU A 114 -9.58 -3.09 -4.45
CA LEU A 114 -8.56 -3.58 -5.37
C LEU A 114 -8.80 -5.05 -5.71
N PRO A 115 -8.97 -5.40 -6.99
CA PRO A 115 -8.99 -6.80 -7.40
C PRO A 115 -7.60 -7.42 -7.21
N LEU A 116 -7.57 -8.71 -6.84
CA LEU A 116 -6.31 -9.42 -6.66
C LEU A 116 -5.53 -9.55 -7.97
N GLY A 117 -4.23 -9.33 -7.90
CA GLY A 117 -3.28 -9.57 -9.00
C GLY A 117 -3.36 -8.59 -10.17
N GLN A 118 -4.11 -7.51 -10.05
CA GLN A 118 -4.23 -6.51 -11.11
C GLN A 118 -3.66 -5.17 -10.67
N MET A 119 -2.90 -4.52 -11.55
CA MET A 119 -2.46 -3.14 -11.34
C MET A 119 -3.61 -2.19 -11.72
N VAL A 120 -3.99 -1.34 -10.80
CA VAL A 120 -5.10 -0.39 -10.95
C VAL A 120 -4.62 1.01 -10.64
N SER A 121 -5.05 1.96 -11.46
CA SER A 121 -4.82 3.38 -11.17
C SER A 121 -5.75 3.83 -10.05
N LEU A 122 -5.18 4.43 -9.02
CA LEU A 122 -5.90 4.87 -7.83
C LEU A 122 -6.41 6.30 -8.00
N GLY A 123 -7.68 6.47 -7.70
CA GLY A 123 -8.33 7.77 -7.71
C GLY A 123 -8.97 8.16 -9.04
N ASP A 124 -9.96 9.02 -8.94
CA ASP A 124 -10.57 9.65 -10.09
C ASP A 124 -9.62 10.74 -10.62
N LYS A 125 -9.54 10.88 -11.93
CA LYS A 125 -8.74 11.92 -12.61
C LYS A 125 -9.08 13.35 -12.13
N THR A 126 -10.23 13.53 -11.48
CA THR A 126 -10.65 14.79 -10.89
C THR A 126 -10.03 15.09 -9.54
N GLN A 127 -9.56 14.05 -8.81
CA GLN A 127 -8.94 14.18 -7.48
C GLN A 127 -7.42 14.33 -7.56
N TRP A 128 -6.83 13.79 -8.62
CA TRP A 128 -5.39 13.88 -8.86
C TRP A 128 -5.09 15.11 -9.72
N ASP A 129 -4.08 15.83 -9.32
CA ASP A 129 -3.45 16.74 -10.25
C ASP A 129 -2.92 15.92 -11.43
N SER A 130 -3.07 16.41 -12.64
CA SER A 130 -2.65 15.72 -13.86
C SER A 130 -1.15 15.34 -13.87
N GLU A 131 -0.39 15.84 -12.89
CA GLU A 131 1.04 15.62 -12.78
C GLU A 131 1.43 14.36 -12.02
N VAL A 132 0.65 13.94 -10.98
CA VAL A 132 0.98 12.79 -10.13
C VAL A 132 -0.13 11.76 -10.17
N GLN A 133 0.23 10.51 -10.38
CA GLN A 133 -0.66 9.36 -10.38
C GLN A 133 -0.09 8.25 -9.50
N LEU A 134 -0.94 7.54 -8.80
CA LEU A 134 -0.60 6.35 -8.04
C LEU A 134 -1.30 5.14 -8.66
N ASN A 135 -0.53 4.12 -9.00
CA ASN A 135 -1.04 2.80 -9.35
C ASN A 135 -0.74 1.83 -8.21
N ALA A 136 -1.60 0.86 -8.00
CA ALA A 136 -1.35 -0.20 -7.03
C ALA A 136 -1.88 -1.55 -7.49
N SER A 137 -1.22 -2.61 -7.05
CA SER A 137 -1.70 -3.98 -7.12
C SER A 137 -1.55 -4.65 -5.76
N ILE A 138 -2.42 -5.64 -5.50
CA ILE A 138 -2.43 -6.38 -4.23
C ILE A 138 -2.48 -7.87 -4.49
N ASN A 139 -1.69 -8.64 -3.74
CA ASN A 139 -1.70 -10.08 -3.72
C ASN A 139 -1.82 -10.59 -2.28
N VAL A 140 -2.38 -11.78 -2.11
CA VAL A 140 -2.40 -12.46 -0.81
C VAL A 140 -1.21 -13.39 -0.74
N ILE A 141 -0.45 -13.32 0.35
CA ILE A 141 0.64 -14.23 0.66
C ILE A 141 0.38 -14.93 1.99
N ALA A 142 0.74 -16.22 2.08
CA ALA A 142 0.46 -17.03 3.27
C ALA A 142 1.44 -16.79 4.42
N GLU A 143 2.66 -16.34 4.10
CA GLU A 143 3.73 -16.11 5.07
C GLU A 143 4.44 -14.79 4.77
N ALA A 144 4.82 -14.08 5.82
CA ALA A 144 5.70 -12.93 5.66
C ALA A 144 7.06 -13.41 5.17
N PRO A 145 7.70 -12.70 4.22
CA PRO A 145 9.06 -13.04 3.83
C PRO A 145 9.98 -13.02 5.06
N SER A 146 10.80 -14.06 5.20
CA SER A 146 11.90 -14.04 6.18
C SER A 146 12.99 -13.10 5.68
N TRP A 147 13.32 -12.12 6.47
CA TRP A 147 14.41 -11.16 6.22
C TRP A 147 15.71 -11.66 6.85
#